data_99ddc78ebed85078ed9b775a260ae38c
#
_entry.id   99ddc78ebed85078ed9b775a260ae38c
#
_cell.length_a   1.000
_cell.length_b   1.000
_cell.length_c   1.000
_cell.angle_alpha   90.00
_cell.angle_beta   90.00
_cell.angle_gamma   90.00
#
_symmetry.space_group_name_H-M   'P 1'
#
loop_
_entity.id
_entity.type
_entity.pdbx_description
1 polymer ?
#
loop_
_entity_poly.entity_id
_entity_poly.type
_entity_poly.pdbx_seq_one_letter_code
_entity_poly.pdbx_strand_id
1 'polypeptide(L)'
;MQPSRPEAFRFWLKLGFISFGGPAGQIAIMHREIVESRRWIDERDFMRALDVCMLLPGPEALQLAIWLGWRLHGTPGGVVAGVCFIAPSVAILLALSFVYALHGELPLVAATLLGLKATVIALIVQALLRIARRSLRQPLHGALAVAAFA
;
A
#
# COMPACT_ATOMS: atom_id res chain seq x y z
N MET A 1 22.27 2.33 -12.78
CA MET A 1 23.12 1.22 -12.25
C MET A 1 22.20 0.16 -11.66
N GLN A 2 22.42 -1.13 -12.00
CA GLN A 2 21.61 -2.19 -11.37
C GLN A 2 22.12 -2.44 -9.94
N PRO A 3 21.23 -2.47 -8.92
CA PRO A 3 21.63 -2.77 -7.55
C PRO A 3 22.08 -4.23 -7.41
N SER A 4 22.91 -4.50 -6.41
CA SER A 4 23.19 -5.89 -6.03
C SER A 4 21.95 -6.54 -5.41
N ARG A 5 21.81 -7.87 -5.52
CA ARG A 5 20.66 -8.60 -4.91
C ARG A 5 20.47 -8.33 -3.43
N PRO A 6 21.53 -8.33 -2.58
CA PRO A 6 21.37 -8.04 -1.16
C PRO A 6 20.98 -6.59 -0.88
N GLU A 7 21.42 -5.66 -1.71
CA GLU A 7 21.03 -4.25 -1.60
C GLU A 7 19.55 -4.04 -1.94
N ALA A 8 19.08 -4.65 -3.02
CA ALA A 8 17.67 -4.63 -3.39
C ALA A 8 16.79 -5.29 -2.32
N PHE A 9 17.20 -6.44 -1.77
CA PHE A 9 16.48 -7.10 -0.68
C PHE A 9 16.33 -6.19 0.55
N ARG A 10 17.43 -5.58 1.01
CA ARG A 10 17.40 -4.64 2.15
C ARG A 10 16.48 -3.45 1.87
N PHE A 11 16.47 -2.95 0.65
CA PHE A 11 15.59 -1.87 0.25
C PHE A 11 14.12 -2.29 0.31
N TRP A 12 13.75 -3.44 -0.30
CA TRP A 12 12.37 -3.93 -0.29
C TRP A 12 11.87 -4.24 1.13
N LEU A 13 12.73 -4.83 1.96
CA LEU A 13 12.40 -5.08 3.35
C LEU A 13 12.17 -3.77 4.12
N LYS A 14 13.08 -2.80 3.98
CA LYS A 14 12.92 -1.46 4.57
C LYS A 14 11.61 -0.80 4.09
N LEU A 15 11.33 -0.89 2.80
CA LEU A 15 10.12 -0.32 2.20
C LEU A 15 8.86 -0.89 2.86
N GLY A 16 8.79 -2.20 3.06
CA GLY A 16 7.65 -2.84 3.72
C GLY A 16 7.38 -2.29 5.13
N PHE A 17 8.43 -1.95 5.90
CA PHE A 17 8.28 -1.38 7.24
C PHE A 17 7.93 0.11 7.25
N ILE A 18 8.36 0.89 6.27
CA ILE A 18 8.13 2.35 6.23
C ILE A 18 6.96 2.77 5.34
N SER A 19 6.32 1.82 4.67
CA SER A 19 5.24 2.06 3.70
C SER A 19 3.89 2.34 4.38
N PHE A 20 3.85 3.36 5.22
CA PHE A 20 2.62 3.87 5.82
C PHE A 20 2.11 5.10 5.06
N GLY A 21 0.79 5.35 5.12
CA GLY A 21 0.19 6.55 4.51
C GLY A 21 -0.60 6.29 3.22
N GLY A 22 -0.85 5.04 2.88
CA GLY A 22 -1.64 4.65 1.71
C GLY A 22 -0.85 4.64 0.39
N PRO A 23 -1.51 4.28 -0.73
CA PRO A 23 -0.84 4.06 -2.01
C PRO A 23 0.00 5.24 -2.49
N ALA A 24 -0.53 6.46 -2.39
CA ALA A 24 0.18 7.66 -2.82
C ALA A 24 1.48 7.91 -2.04
N GLY A 25 1.48 7.68 -0.72
CA GLY A 25 2.68 7.80 0.11
C GLY A 25 3.72 6.73 -0.22
N GLN A 26 3.27 5.49 -0.44
CA GLN A 26 4.12 4.36 -0.82
C GLN A 26 4.78 4.59 -2.17
N ILE A 27 4.01 5.05 -3.17
CA ILE A 27 4.52 5.39 -4.52
C ILE A 27 5.54 6.53 -4.43
N ALA A 28 5.26 7.58 -3.65
CA ALA A 28 6.20 8.68 -3.46
C ALA A 28 7.52 8.24 -2.81
N ILE A 29 7.50 7.32 -1.85
CA ILE A 29 8.71 6.75 -1.24
C ILE A 29 9.50 5.95 -2.29
N MET A 30 8.82 5.10 -3.09
CA MET A 30 9.48 4.33 -4.15
C MET A 30 10.11 5.25 -5.20
N HIS A 31 9.40 6.28 -5.64
CA HIS A 31 9.91 7.26 -6.58
C HIS A 31 11.19 7.93 -6.07
N ARG A 32 11.11 8.52 -4.88
CA ARG A 32 12.26 9.21 -4.28
C ARG A 32 13.48 8.31 -4.11
N GLU A 33 13.28 7.07 -3.63
CA GLU A 33 14.39 6.17 -3.34
C GLU A 33 14.97 5.53 -4.61
N ILE A 34 14.13 5.10 -5.56
CA ILE A 34 14.57 4.31 -6.73
C ILE A 34 15.00 5.22 -7.88
N VAL A 35 14.28 6.34 -8.10
CA VAL A 35 14.51 7.24 -9.21
C VAL A 35 15.47 8.36 -8.82
N GLU A 36 15.13 9.12 -7.78
CA GLU A 36 15.90 10.31 -7.42
C GLU A 36 17.21 9.98 -6.72
N SER A 37 17.16 9.18 -5.62
CA SER A 37 18.33 8.93 -4.77
C SER A 37 19.27 7.90 -5.37
N ARG A 38 18.75 6.75 -5.75
CA ARG A 38 19.58 5.59 -6.19
C ARG A 38 19.75 5.50 -7.70
N ARG A 39 18.86 6.12 -8.46
CA ARG A 39 18.86 6.12 -9.92
C ARG A 39 18.93 4.71 -10.51
N TRP A 40 18.20 3.76 -9.88
CA TRP A 40 18.14 2.38 -10.36
C TRP A 40 17.24 2.24 -11.60
N ILE A 41 16.26 3.11 -11.73
CA ILE A 41 15.30 3.15 -12.83
C ILE A 41 15.11 4.61 -13.24
N ASP A 42 14.95 4.85 -14.54
CA ASP A 42 14.68 6.17 -15.08
C ASP A 42 13.27 6.63 -14.77
N GLU A 43 13.11 7.94 -14.63
CA GLU A 43 11.80 8.61 -14.42
C GLU A 43 10.75 8.13 -15.42
N ARG A 44 11.10 8.07 -16.70
CA ARG A 44 10.18 7.66 -17.77
C ARG A 44 9.68 6.22 -17.60
N ASP A 45 10.55 5.29 -17.24
CA ASP A 45 10.19 3.89 -17.02
C ASP A 45 9.34 3.72 -15.77
N PHE A 46 9.66 4.48 -14.71
CA PHE A 46 8.86 4.50 -13.48
C PHE A 46 7.44 5.01 -13.75
N MET A 47 7.29 6.14 -14.44
CA MET A 47 5.97 6.73 -14.74
C MET A 47 5.14 5.83 -15.65
N ARG A 48 5.74 5.21 -16.67
CA ARG A 48 5.04 4.23 -17.51
C ARG A 48 4.53 3.02 -16.72
N ALA A 49 5.33 2.51 -15.80
CA ALA A 49 4.92 1.42 -14.93
C ALA A 49 3.76 1.83 -14.02
N LEU A 50 3.85 3.03 -13.46
CA LEU A 50 2.80 3.58 -12.60
C LEU A 50 1.48 3.74 -13.36
N ASP A 51 1.53 4.29 -14.58
CA ASP A 51 0.33 4.46 -15.43
C ASP A 51 -0.35 3.10 -15.71
N VAL A 52 0.43 2.06 -16.01
CA VAL A 52 -0.11 0.71 -16.21
C VAL A 52 -0.71 0.15 -14.93
N CYS A 53 -0.04 0.31 -13.78
CA CYS A 53 -0.56 -0.15 -12.49
C CYS A 53 -1.87 0.56 -12.10
N MET A 54 -2.02 1.86 -12.44
CA MET A 54 -3.25 2.61 -12.19
C MET A 54 -4.43 2.18 -13.06
N LEU A 55 -4.17 1.56 -14.22
CA LEU A 55 -5.22 1.02 -15.10
C LEU A 55 -5.69 -0.37 -14.68
N LEU A 56 -4.86 -1.12 -13.95
CA LEU A 56 -5.18 -2.47 -13.51
C LEU A 56 -5.94 -2.43 -12.17
N PRO A 57 -7.02 -3.20 -12.02
CA PRO A 57 -7.70 -3.30 -10.74
C PRO A 57 -6.80 -4.01 -9.72
N GLY A 58 -6.58 -3.37 -8.56
CA GLY A 58 -5.78 -3.96 -7.47
C GLY A 58 -4.96 -2.93 -6.69
N PRO A 59 -4.09 -3.39 -5.76
CA PRO A 59 -3.26 -2.52 -4.95
C PRO A 59 -2.09 -1.95 -5.77
N GLU A 60 -2.26 -0.77 -6.32
CA GLU A 60 -1.34 -0.08 -7.25
C GLU A 60 0.11 -0.05 -6.76
N ALA A 61 0.31 0.29 -5.49
CA ALA A 61 1.65 0.38 -4.91
C ALA A 61 2.35 -0.99 -4.83
N LEU A 62 1.61 -2.06 -4.55
CA LEU A 62 2.16 -3.43 -4.55
C LEU A 62 2.49 -3.88 -5.96
N GLN A 63 1.59 -3.63 -6.91
CA GLN A 63 1.83 -3.95 -8.33
C GLN A 63 3.09 -3.24 -8.84
N LEU A 64 3.23 -1.95 -8.53
CA LEU A 64 4.41 -1.18 -8.88
C LEU A 64 5.68 -1.74 -8.23
N ALA A 65 5.64 -2.09 -6.93
CA ALA A 65 6.79 -2.69 -6.25
C ALA A 65 7.22 -4.01 -6.90
N ILE A 66 6.26 -4.88 -7.24
CA ILE A 66 6.52 -6.15 -7.94
C ILE A 66 7.14 -5.89 -9.32
N TRP A 67 6.57 -4.95 -10.10
CA TRP A 67 7.09 -4.61 -11.42
C TRP A 67 8.52 -4.05 -11.34
N LEU A 68 8.78 -3.13 -10.42
CA LEU A 68 10.10 -2.56 -10.20
C LEU A 68 11.12 -3.64 -9.79
N GLY A 69 10.74 -4.54 -8.89
CA GLY A 69 11.56 -5.68 -8.49
C GLY A 69 11.87 -6.62 -9.65
N TRP A 70 10.86 -6.91 -10.48
CA TRP A 70 11.02 -7.72 -11.69
C TRP A 70 11.92 -7.02 -12.72
N ARG A 71 11.77 -5.73 -12.90
CA ARG A 71 12.60 -4.94 -13.83
C ARG A 71 14.09 -4.94 -13.44
N LEU A 72 14.39 -4.99 -12.14
CA LEU A 72 15.75 -4.98 -11.60
C LEU A 72 16.39 -6.37 -11.61
N HIS A 73 15.69 -7.43 -11.24
CA HIS A 73 16.27 -8.76 -11.03
C HIS A 73 15.42 -9.91 -11.60
N GLY A 74 14.57 -9.63 -12.58
CA GLY A 74 13.69 -10.64 -13.18
C GLY A 74 12.64 -11.18 -12.21
N THR A 75 12.09 -12.35 -12.51
CA THR A 75 11.00 -12.96 -11.71
C THR A 75 11.32 -13.08 -10.21
N PRO A 76 12.52 -13.56 -9.79
CA PRO A 76 12.83 -13.63 -8.35
C PRO A 76 12.85 -12.25 -7.70
N GLY A 77 13.28 -11.21 -8.41
CA GLY A 77 13.24 -9.83 -7.91
C GLY A 77 11.84 -9.33 -7.65
N GLY A 78 10.90 -9.61 -8.55
CA GLY A 78 9.49 -9.28 -8.38
C GLY A 78 8.85 -9.99 -7.19
N VAL A 79 9.10 -11.30 -7.05
CA VAL A 79 8.60 -12.09 -5.91
C VAL A 79 9.15 -11.54 -4.58
N VAL A 80 10.44 -11.30 -4.51
CA VAL A 80 11.10 -10.76 -3.31
C VAL A 80 10.52 -9.38 -2.96
N ALA A 81 10.37 -8.50 -3.94
CA ALA A 81 9.78 -7.18 -3.72
C ALA A 81 8.35 -7.27 -3.17
N GLY A 82 7.50 -8.09 -3.79
CA GLY A 82 6.12 -8.29 -3.35
C GLY A 82 6.02 -8.89 -1.95
N VAL A 83 6.78 -9.96 -1.68
CA VAL A 83 6.79 -10.61 -0.36
C VAL A 83 7.29 -9.65 0.72
N CYS A 84 8.42 -8.98 0.51
CA CYS A 84 8.95 -8.03 1.48
C CYS A 84 8.00 -6.84 1.73
N PHE A 85 7.25 -6.42 0.71
CA PHE A 85 6.30 -5.32 0.83
C PHE A 85 5.11 -5.67 1.74
N ILE A 86 4.60 -6.90 1.67
CA ILE A 86 3.44 -7.34 2.47
C ILE A 86 3.82 -8.02 3.79
N ALA A 87 5.03 -8.57 3.92
CA ALA A 87 5.44 -9.37 5.07
C ALA A 87 5.25 -8.68 6.43
N PRO A 88 5.60 -7.38 6.61
CA PRO A 88 5.38 -6.71 7.89
C PRO A 88 3.91 -6.63 8.28
N SER A 89 3.03 -6.33 7.31
CA SER A 89 1.59 -6.25 7.54
C SER A 89 1.01 -7.62 7.90
N VAL A 90 1.43 -8.67 7.21
CA VAL A 90 1.03 -10.06 7.51
C VAL A 90 1.50 -10.45 8.91
N ALA A 91 2.75 -10.16 9.27
CA ALA A 91 3.28 -10.47 10.59
C ALA A 91 2.50 -9.77 11.72
N ILE A 92 2.18 -8.48 11.54
CA ILE A 92 1.39 -7.72 12.51
C ILE A 92 -0.02 -8.29 12.64
N LEU A 93 -0.69 -8.60 11.51
CA LEU A 93 -2.03 -9.17 11.54
C LEU A 93 -2.06 -10.56 12.19
N LEU A 94 -1.07 -11.40 11.91
CA LEU A 94 -0.94 -12.72 12.56
C LEU A 94 -0.71 -12.57 14.06
N ALA A 95 0.18 -11.67 14.49
CA ALA A 95 0.44 -11.41 15.91
C ALA A 95 -0.84 -10.91 16.61
N LEU A 96 -1.56 -9.96 16.03
CA LEU A 96 -2.82 -9.47 16.57
C LEU A 96 -3.90 -10.56 16.64
N SER A 97 -4.00 -11.40 15.58
CA SER A 97 -4.93 -12.53 15.55
C SER A 97 -4.60 -13.56 16.63
N PHE A 98 -3.32 -13.84 16.85
CA PHE A 98 -2.87 -14.75 17.89
C PHE A 98 -3.18 -14.23 19.30
N VAL A 99 -2.90 -12.94 19.55
CA VAL A 99 -3.25 -12.28 20.82
C VAL A 99 -4.77 -12.31 21.04
N TYR A 100 -5.54 -12.06 20.00
CA TYR A 100 -7.00 -12.13 20.10
C TYR A 100 -7.51 -13.54 20.41
N ALA A 101 -6.95 -14.57 19.74
CA ALA A 101 -7.38 -15.95 19.94
C ALA A 101 -7.07 -16.47 21.35
N LEU A 102 -5.95 -16.04 21.94
CA LEU A 102 -5.53 -16.51 23.27
C LEU A 102 -6.08 -15.65 24.42
N HIS A 103 -6.25 -14.35 24.19
CA HIS A 103 -6.53 -13.38 25.26
C HIS A 103 -7.71 -12.46 24.96
N GLY A 104 -8.55 -12.78 23.96
CA GLY A 104 -9.65 -11.94 23.53
C GLY A 104 -10.69 -11.65 24.61
N GLU A 105 -10.83 -12.51 25.61
CA GLU A 105 -11.75 -12.34 26.74
C GLU A 105 -11.23 -11.39 27.82
N LEU A 106 -9.94 -11.06 27.81
CA LEU A 106 -9.36 -10.12 28.78
C LEU A 106 -9.91 -8.70 28.51
N PRO A 107 -10.42 -8.02 29.55
CA PRO A 107 -11.03 -6.68 29.38
C PRO A 107 -10.11 -5.67 28.70
N LEU A 108 -8.81 -5.72 28.98
CA LEU A 108 -7.80 -4.84 28.39
C LEU A 108 -7.64 -5.09 26.89
N VAL A 109 -7.59 -6.35 26.47
CA VAL A 109 -7.47 -6.74 25.06
C VAL A 109 -8.75 -6.37 24.30
N ALA A 110 -9.90 -6.68 24.87
CA ALA A 110 -11.20 -6.32 24.29
C ALA A 110 -11.35 -4.80 24.13
N ALA A 111 -10.98 -4.01 25.13
CA ALA A 111 -11.03 -2.55 25.08
C ALA A 111 -10.09 -1.98 24.02
N THR A 112 -8.86 -2.50 23.92
CA THR A 112 -7.88 -2.08 22.90
C THR A 112 -8.38 -2.36 21.49
N LEU A 113 -8.92 -3.56 21.25
CA LEU A 113 -9.49 -3.94 19.96
C LEU A 113 -10.74 -3.13 19.61
N LEU A 114 -11.57 -2.79 20.58
CA LEU A 114 -12.71 -1.90 20.38
C LEU A 114 -12.25 -0.51 19.95
N GLY A 115 -11.20 0.04 20.58
CA GLY A 115 -10.59 1.30 20.20
C GLY A 115 -10.01 1.27 18.77
N LEU A 116 -9.34 0.19 18.40
CA LEU A 116 -8.84 -0.01 17.03
C LEU A 116 -9.99 -0.06 16.01
N LYS A 117 -11.07 -0.80 16.29
CA LYS A 117 -12.27 -0.84 15.44
C LYS A 117 -12.88 0.55 15.24
N ALA A 118 -13.05 1.32 16.31
CA ALA A 118 -13.57 2.67 16.23
C ALA A 118 -12.68 3.59 15.40
N THR A 119 -11.36 3.50 15.58
CA THR A 119 -10.38 4.27 14.81
C THR A 119 -10.43 3.92 13.31
N VAL A 120 -10.49 2.64 12.95
CA VAL A 120 -10.60 2.20 11.55
C VAL A 120 -11.88 2.72 10.91
N ILE A 121 -13.02 2.64 11.61
CA ILE A 121 -14.31 3.18 11.13
C ILE A 121 -14.19 4.69 10.89
N ALA A 122 -13.59 5.44 11.82
CA ALA A 122 -13.40 6.88 11.67
C ALA A 122 -12.52 7.22 10.46
N LEU A 123 -11.43 6.46 10.23
CA LEU A 123 -10.55 6.62 9.07
C LEU A 123 -11.27 6.33 7.75
N ILE A 124 -12.10 5.27 7.71
CA ILE A 124 -12.90 4.93 6.52
C ILE A 124 -13.89 6.06 6.22
N VAL A 125 -14.64 6.52 7.22
CA VAL A 125 -15.58 7.64 7.06
C VAL A 125 -14.87 8.90 6.58
N GLN A 126 -13.72 9.23 7.18
CA GLN A 126 -12.91 10.38 6.75
C GLN A 126 -12.44 10.25 5.30
N ALA A 127 -11.99 9.06 4.90
CA ALA A 127 -11.55 8.79 3.52
C ALA A 127 -12.73 8.93 2.53
N LEU A 128 -13.89 8.34 2.86
CA LEU A 128 -15.11 8.46 2.06
C LEU A 128 -15.54 9.91 1.90
N LEU A 129 -15.59 10.68 3.00
CA LEU A 129 -15.94 12.10 2.95
C LEU A 129 -14.95 12.92 2.11
N ARG A 130 -13.66 12.61 2.19
CA ARG A 130 -12.63 13.27 1.38
C ARG A 130 -12.82 12.97 -0.11
N ILE A 131 -13.05 11.71 -0.47
CA ILE A 131 -13.31 11.30 -1.85
C ILE A 131 -14.62 11.91 -2.34
N ALA A 132 -15.70 11.82 -1.57
CA ALA A 132 -16.99 12.40 -1.93
C ALA A 132 -16.88 13.90 -2.21
N ARG A 133 -16.24 14.67 -1.31
CA ARG A 133 -16.02 16.12 -1.51
C ARG A 133 -15.20 16.44 -2.75
N ARG A 134 -14.32 15.57 -3.18
CA ARG A 134 -13.47 15.76 -4.36
C ARG A 134 -14.17 15.34 -5.65
N SER A 135 -14.93 14.25 -5.61
CA SER A 135 -15.60 13.66 -6.79
C SER A 135 -16.96 14.29 -7.07
N LEU A 136 -17.72 14.67 -6.03
CA LEU A 136 -19.07 15.21 -6.16
C LEU A 136 -19.11 16.76 -6.34
N ARG A 137 -18.10 17.32 -7.01
CA ARG A 137 -18.08 18.77 -7.29
C ARG A 137 -19.10 19.22 -8.32
N GLN A 138 -19.63 18.32 -9.14
CA GLN A 138 -20.68 18.62 -10.14
C GLN A 138 -21.96 17.86 -9.78
N PRO A 139 -23.14 18.47 -9.92
CA PRO A 139 -24.41 17.85 -9.58
C PRO A 139 -24.70 16.56 -10.37
N LEU A 140 -24.17 16.46 -11.58
CA LEU A 140 -24.27 15.26 -12.42
C LEU A 140 -23.60 14.03 -11.78
N HIS A 141 -22.44 14.21 -11.14
CA HIS A 141 -21.73 13.12 -10.44
C HIS A 141 -22.50 12.62 -9.21
N GLY A 142 -23.21 13.53 -8.53
CA GLY A 142 -24.10 13.17 -7.43
C GLY A 142 -25.28 12.31 -7.89
N ALA A 143 -25.92 12.68 -9.00
CA ALA A 143 -27.02 11.91 -9.58
C ALA A 143 -26.58 10.52 -10.05
N LEU A 144 -25.39 10.41 -10.69
CA LEU A 144 -24.82 9.11 -11.09
C LEU A 144 -24.46 8.24 -9.89
N ALA A 145 -23.93 8.82 -8.81
CA ALA A 145 -23.62 8.07 -7.59
C ALA A 145 -24.90 7.50 -6.96
N VAL A 146 -25.97 8.29 -6.87
CA VAL A 146 -27.26 7.81 -6.36
C VAL A 146 -27.82 6.70 -7.24
N ALA A 147 -27.79 6.87 -8.57
CA ALA A 147 -28.29 5.87 -9.51
C ALA A 147 -27.50 4.55 -9.50
N ALA A 148 -26.20 4.58 -9.10
CA ALA A 148 -25.37 3.39 -8.97
C ALA A 148 -25.61 2.61 -7.67
N PHE A 149 -26.25 3.22 -6.66
CA PHE A 149 -26.60 2.61 -5.37
C PHE A 149 -28.06 2.21 -5.23
N ALA A 150 -28.90 2.57 -6.19
CA ALA A 150 -30.30 2.19 -6.26
C ALA A 150 -30.51 0.88 -7.03
#